data_7c36a07034b48f4c8b9615a2e7e76188
#
_entry.id   7c36a07034b48f4c8b9615a2e7e76188
#
_cell.length_a   1.000
_cell.length_b   1.000
_cell.length_c   1.000
_cell.angle_alpha   90.00
_cell.angle_beta   90.00
_cell.angle_gamma   90.00
#
_symmetry.space_group_name_H-M   'P 1'
#
loop_
_entity.id
_entity.type
_entity.pdbx_description
1 polymer ?
#
loop_
_entity_poly.entity_id
_entity_poly.type
_entity_poly.pdbx_seq_one_letter_code
_entity_poly.pdbx_strand_id
1 'polypeptide(L)'
;NVRNISCKIYPDENEWSVSKEFTQVDNGVDKVLLTQKPIDSAKKLLVFRTQDKQPILIGYELETDGQGKDRVIPTEQHYLYVFFQTAVETHQTFYIHVPFSTTPARDNVRHNEVNQFLAEKLAALFADGVRWLLKNGYVTLEFLNEVYPILDTCKEENLRGIHEMGLALLRDGLALLPTEEGGYCSIQNAMLPYAKNIADNITQSILQREYGDTACWVKADVCLGVNEHLMMYLTHHFGLPVLRWRDVLPRLTAEILEEQTDEWLLNLFDTIYSTCTGVFRSKEKVDAKGIPFVRLQDGSHIRCQYDGMAQVYLNNPMSCKNKISAAILQDQRGRNFYVDALGIEEYNAIRELKDDVLCFYGEDSDDTDIQFEDNLEHFELIERALKENAAEVQRILANVPIVWDGHRWKKPADCYIPSDFLDRSDPAVQAVLGQMDVSWVSEDYRGNVPAEVFEKIGCNVGIKDVFVDHYAYNNHLRKADASFFEMLQKRVLYKRCQRVDYPET
;
A
#
# COMPACT_ATOMS: atom_id res chain seq x y z
N ASN A 1 -56.33 23.04 7.46
CA ASN A 1 -56.63 21.83 6.66
C ASN A 1 -57.09 22.17 5.24
N VAL A 2 -56.37 23.01 4.53
CA VAL A 2 -56.61 23.28 3.11
C VAL A 2 -56.08 22.10 2.30
N ARG A 3 -56.98 21.37 1.62
CA ARG A 3 -56.58 20.24 0.75
C ARG A 3 -56.37 20.65 -0.70
N ASN A 4 -57.01 21.78 -1.11
CA ASN A 4 -56.91 22.30 -2.47
C ASN A 4 -57.00 23.81 -2.46
N ILE A 5 -56.10 24.47 -3.21
CA ILE A 5 -56.16 25.90 -3.51
C ILE A 5 -56.18 26.00 -5.04
N SER A 6 -57.20 26.64 -5.61
CA SER A 6 -57.21 26.97 -7.04
C SER A 6 -57.38 28.48 -7.25
N CYS A 7 -56.70 29.04 -8.23
CA CYS A 7 -56.79 30.43 -8.62
C CYS A 7 -56.87 30.53 -10.15
N LYS A 8 -57.81 31.32 -10.68
CA LYS A 8 -57.85 31.66 -12.11
C LYS A 8 -57.26 33.04 -12.31
N ILE A 9 -56.29 33.17 -13.21
CA ILE A 9 -55.67 34.42 -13.56
C ILE A 9 -56.29 34.92 -14.86
N TYR A 10 -56.93 36.10 -14.83
CA TYR A 10 -57.45 36.78 -16.02
C TYR A 10 -56.32 37.66 -16.62
N PRO A 11 -56.26 37.82 -17.97
CA PRO A 11 -57.22 37.37 -18.99
C PRO A 11 -56.95 35.96 -19.64
N ASP A 12 -55.88 35.24 -19.27
CA ASP A 12 -55.40 34.07 -20.03
C ASP A 12 -56.12 32.77 -19.67
N GLU A 13 -57.14 32.78 -18.79
CA GLU A 13 -57.89 31.62 -18.30
C GLU A 13 -57.05 30.47 -17.71
N ASN A 14 -55.78 30.70 -17.42
CA ASN A 14 -54.90 29.69 -16.84
C ASN A 14 -55.33 29.41 -15.40
N GLU A 15 -55.72 28.17 -15.15
CA GLU A 15 -56.09 27.73 -13.82
C GLU A 15 -54.83 27.24 -13.07
N TRP A 16 -54.48 27.95 -11.99
CA TRP A 16 -53.46 27.53 -11.05
C TRP A 16 -54.11 26.71 -9.92
N SER A 17 -53.61 25.50 -9.67
CA SER A 17 -54.04 24.72 -8.54
C SER A 17 -52.89 24.04 -7.83
N VAL A 18 -52.97 24.01 -6.50
CA VAL A 18 -52.09 23.21 -5.64
C VAL A 18 -53.00 22.23 -4.87
N SER A 19 -52.74 20.95 -5.06
CA SER A 19 -53.42 19.90 -4.28
C SER A 19 -52.44 19.22 -3.32
N LYS A 20 -52.98 18.76 -2.20
CA LYS A 20 -52.23 18.13 -1.13
C LYS A 20 -52.93 16.85 -0.68
N GLU A 21 -52.26 15.73 -0.86
CA GLU A 21 -52.70 14.42 -0.39
C GLU A 21 -51.84 13.98 0.80
N PHE A 22 -52.49 13.37 1.78
CA PHE A 22 -51.83 12.87 3.00
C PHE A 22 -52.06 11.39 3.14
N THR A 23 -50.97 10.70 3.45
CA THR A 23 -51.00 9.31 3.90
C THR A 23 -50.26 9.22 5.22
N GLN A 24 -50.97 8.94 6.30
CA GLN A 24 -50.37 8.70 7.60
C GLN A 24 -49.61 7.37 7.54
N VAL A 25 -48.30 7.41 7.83
CA VAL A 25 -47.43 6.22 7.82
C VAL A 25 -47.20 5.69 9.23
N ASP A 26 -47.11 6.61 10.20
CA ASP A 26 -46.93 6.28 11.62
C ASP A 26 -47.51 7.43 12.48
N ASN A 27 -47.52 7.26 13.81
CA ASN A 27 -47.94 8.32 14.71
C ASN A 27 -46.98 9.53 14.60
N GLY A 28 -47.50 10.66 14.12
CA GLY A 28 -46.70 11.86 13.88
C GLY A 28 -45.86 11.84 12.63
N VAL A 29 -45.97 10.83 11.74
CA VAL A 29 -45.27 10.72 10.49
C VAL A 29 -46.24 10.56 9.32
N ASP A 30 -46.21 11.50 8.39
CA ASP A 30 -47.07 11.55 7.23
C ASP A 30 -46.27 11.57 5.94
N LYS A 31 -46.69 10.82 4.90
CA LYS A 31 -46.29 11.08 3.52
C LYS A 31 -47.24 12.10 2.89
N VAL A 32 -46.69 13.10 2.28
CA VAL A 32 -47.44 14.20 1.68
C VAL A 32 -47.05 14.32 0.21
N LEU A 33 -48.05 14.26 -0.68
CA LEU A 33 -47.88 14.53 -2.08
C LEU A 33 -48.45 15.93 -2.38
N LEU A 34 -47.58 16.82 -2.87
CA LEU A 34 -47.99 18.14 -3.35
C LEU A 34 -47.97 18.13 -4.87
N THR A 35 -49.09 18.40 -5.50
CA THR A 35 -49.18 18.48 -6.96
C THR A 35 -49.55 19.93 -7.33
N GLN A 36 -48.80 20.50 -8.28
CA GLN A 36 -49.01 21.85 -8.76
C GLN A 36 -49.34 21.85 -10.26
N LYS A 37 -50.42 22.51 -10.63
CA LYS A 37 -50.79 22.71 -12.06
C LYS A 37 -50.72 24.22 -12.38
N PRO A 38 -50.42 24.67 -13.60
CA PRO A 38 -50.22 23.88 -14.83
C PRO A 38 -48.83 23.32 -15.04
N ILE A 39 -47.89 23.54 -14.08
CA ILE A 39 -46.47 23.17 -14.23
C ILE A 39 -46.28 21.64 -14.19
N ASP A 40 -47.33 20.91 -13.84
CA ASP A 40 -47.33 19.44 -13.71
C ASP A 40 -46.18 18.89 -12.83
N SER A 41 -45.84 19.66 -11.78
CA SER A 41 -44.81 19.27 -10.80
C SER A 41 -45.44 18.60 -9.60
N ALA A 42 -44.85 17.52 -9.18
CA ALA A 42 -45.26 16.82 -7.96
C ALA A 42 -44.06 16.75 -7.01
N LYS A 43 -44.24 17.16 -5.76
CA LYS A 43 -43.24 16.98 -4.68
C LYS A 43 -43.80 16.02 -3.66
N LYS A 44 -43.00 15.03 -3.32
CA LYS A 44 -43.30 14.03 -2.30
C LYS A 44 -42.46 14.33 -1.05
N LEU A 45 -43.14 14.44 0.09
CA LEU A 45 -42.49 14.77 1.37
C LEU A 45 -42.78 13.70 2.41
N LEU A 46 -41.78 13.42 3.24
CA LEU A 46 -41.95 12.70 4.51
C LEU A 46 -41.91 13.72 5.63
N VAL A 47 -43.02 13.88 6.35
CA VAL A 47 -43.20 14.94 7.33
C VAL A 47 -43.36 14.34 8.73
N PHE A 48 -42.47 14.74 9.63
CA PHE A 48 -42.52 14.50 11.06
C PHE A 48 -43.20 15.67 11.76
N ARG A 49 -44.10 15.39 12.70
CA ARG A 49 -44.81 16.44 13.42
C ARG A 49 -44.98 16.15 14.90
N THR A 50 -44.97 17.20 15.72
CA THR A 50 -45.37 17.11 17.12
C THR A 50 -46.91 17.03 17.25
N GLN A 51 -47.39 16.55 18.39
CA GLN A 51 -48.84 16.42 18.66
C GLN A 51 -49.45 17.70 19.25
N ASP A 52 -48.75 18.82 19.22
CA ASP A 52 -49.22 20.09 19.75
C ASP A 52 -50.34 20.70 18.89
N LYS A 53 -51.13 21.64 19.45
CA LYS A 53 -52.13 22.39 18.69
C LYS A 53 -51.52 23.19 17.52
N GLN A 54 -50.33 23.70 17.71
CA GLN A 54 -49.50 24.31 16.68
C GLN A 54 -48.27 23.44 16.51
N PRO A 55 -48.29 22.46 15.59
CA PRO A 55 -47.25 21.48 15.50
C PRO A 55 -45.96 22.08 14.94
N ILE A 56 -44.81 21.59 15.43
CA ILE A 56 -43.54 21.70 14.83
C ILE A 56 -43.44 20.64 13.74
N LEU A 57 -42.92 20.99 12.57
CA LEU A 57 -42.77 20.05 11.44
C LEU A 57 -41.35 20.02 10.95
N ILE A 58 -40.86 18.83 10.63
CA ILE A 58 -39.68 18.59 9.81
C ILE A 58 -40.11 17.80 8.59
N GLY A 59 -39.78 18.29 7.39
CA GLY A 59 -40.19 17.67 6.13
C GLY A 59 -38.96 17.32 5.26
N TYR A 60 -38.81 16.06 4.92
CA TYR A 60 -37.79 15.60 4.01
C TYR A 60 -38.39 15.38 2.63
N GLU A 61 -37.70 15.87 1.57
CA GLU A 61 -38.12 15.63 0.20
C GLU A 61 -37.76 14.18 -0.19
N LEU A 62 -38.69 13.53 -0.89
CA LEU A 62 -38.52 12.15 -1.31
C LEU A 62 -38.46 12.05 -2.83
N GLU A 63 -37.54 11.26 -3.30
CA GLU A 63 -37.49 10.78 -4.68
C GLU A 63 -37.76 9.27 -4.71
N THR A 64 -38.54 8.84 -5.70
CA THR A 64 -38.82 7.42 -5.88
C THR A 64 -37.90 6.87 -6.96
N ASP A 65 -37.11 5.84 -6.66
CA ASP A 65 -36.24 5.20 -7.60
C ASP A 65 -36.98 4.35 -8.65
N GLY A 66 -36.24 3.83 -9.63
CA GLY A 66 -36.81 2.98 -10.69
C GLY A 66 -37.43 1.66 -10.19
N GLN A 67 -37.20 1.28 -8.93
CA GLN A 67 -37.76 0.09 -8.30
C GLN A 67 -38.99 0.41 -7.41
N GLY A 68 -39.39 1.68 -7.34
CA GLY A 68 -40.51 2.14 -6.55
C GLY A 68 -40.17 2.39 -5.08
N LYS A 69 -38.89 2.40 -4.69
CA LYS A 69 -38.45 2.69 -3.34
C LYS A 69 -38.18 4.18 -3.17
N ASP A 70 -38.71 4.76 -2.10
CA ASP A 70 -38.48 6.16 -1.75
C ASP A 70 -37.09 6.33 -1.07
N ARG A 71 -36.36 7.36 -1.46
CA ARG A 71 -35.13 7.85 -0.80
C ARG A 71 -35.29 9.32 -0.41
N VAL A 72 -34.65 9.74 0.66
CA VAL A 72 -34.56 11.14 1.06
C VAL A 72 -33.53 11.84 0.18
N ILE A 73 -33.91 13.01 -0.35
CA ILE A 73 -33.02 13.87 -1.14
C ILE A 73 -32.94 15.25 -0.49
N PRO A 74 -31.83 16.01 -0.71
CA PRO A 74 -31.72 17.37 -0.22
C PRO A 74 -32.71 18.31 -0.90
N THR A 75 -33.30 19.24 -0.12
CA THR A 75 -34.11 20.31 -0.71
C THR A 75 -33.24 21.51 -1.08
N GLU A 76 -33.60 22.22 -2.17
CA GLU A 76 -33.00 23.47 -2.57
C GLU A 76 -33.46 24.67 -1.72
N GLN A 77 -34.54 24.52 -0.93
CA GLN A 77 -35.11 25.59 -0.12
C GLN A 77 -34.56 25.55 1.31
N HIS A 78 -33.85 26.60 1.72
CA HIS A 78 -33.17 26.70 3.00
C HIS A 78 -33.77 27.73 3.95
N TYR A 79 -35.09 28.01 3.83
CA TYR A 79 -35.79 29.01 4.66
C TYR A 79 -36.64 28.38 5.75
N LEU A 80 -36.67 29.07 6.92
CA LEU A 80 -37.59 28.73 8.01
C LEU A 80 -39.03 29.08 7.64
N TYR A 81 -39.93 28.18 7.98
CA TYR A 81 -41.39 28.43 7.87
C TYR A 81 -42.00 28.69 9.25
N VAL A 82 -42.68 29.81 9.37
CA VAL A 82 -43.54 30.17 10.50
C VAL A 82 -44.94 30.44 9.94
N PHE A 83 -45.73 29.37 9.74
CA PHE A 83 -46.98 29.34 8.91
C PHE A 83 -46.69 29.63 7.41
N PHE A 84 -45.93 30.67 7.11
CA PHE A 84 -45.44 31.04 5.78
C PHE A 84 -43.92 31.14 5.82
N GLN A 85 -43.31 31.14 4.67
CA GLN A 85 -41.86 31.33 4.52
C GLN A 85 -41.43 32.65 5.16
N THR A 86 -40.29 32.63 5.83
CA THR A 86 -39.59 33.79 6.39
C THR A 86 -38.36 34.14 5.54
N ALA A 87 -37.68 35.23 5.88
CA ALA A 87 -36.35 35.53 5.32
C ALA A 87 -35.21 34.87 6.09
N VAL A 88 -35.50 34.09 7.13
CA VAL A 88 -34.52 33.41 7.96
C VAL A 88 -34.01 32.15 7.23
N GLU A 89 -32.74 32.12 6.88
CA GLU A 89 -32.10 30.93 6.29
C GLU A 89 -31.78 29.89 7.35
N THR A 90 -32.21 28.65 7.13
CA THR A 90 -31.94 27.54 8.04
C THR A 90 -30.59 26.87 7.78
N HIS A 91 -30.05 27.01 6.58
CA HIS A 91 -28.88 26.28 6.08
C HIS A 91 -29.03 24.74 6.18
N GLN A 92 -30.26 24.25 6.35
CA GLN A 92 -30.56 22.83 6.34
C GLN A 92 -31.17 22.43 5.00
N THR A 93 -30.88 21.24 4.54
CA THR A 93 -31.38 20.68 3.27
C THR A 93 -32.69 19.93 3.43
N PHE A 94 -33.48 20.28 4.43
CA PHE A 94 -34.83 19.81 4.71
C PHE A 94 -35.71 20.93 5.22
N TYR A 95 -37.03 20.77 5.11
CA TYR A 95 -38.01 21.79 5.51
C TYR A 95 -38.15 21.83 7.03
N ILE A 96 -38.19 23.03 7.60
CA ILE A 96 -38.41 23.29 9.01
C ILE A 96 -39.57 24.27 9.17
N HIS A 97 -40.61 23.85 9.91
CA HIS A 97 -41.69 24.72 10.34
C HIS A 97 -41.77 24.72 11.86
N VAL A 98 -41.68 25.92 12.44
CA VAL A 98 -41.83 26.13 13.89
C VAL A 98 -42.68 27.38 14.12
N PRO A 99 -43.67 27.38 15.02
CA PRO A 99 -44.46 28.56 15.32
C PRO A 99 -43.71 29.57 16.21
N PHE A 100 -42.50 29.96 15.77
CA PHE A 100 -41.69 30.94 16.47
C PHE A 100 -42.32 32.34 16.47
N SER A 101 -42.05 33.10 17.51
CA SER A 101 -42.27 34.55 17.53
C SER A 101 -41.17 35.24 16.72
N THR A 102 -41.54 35.89 15.61
CA THR A 102 -40.61 36.58 14.72
C THR A 102 -40.73 38.09 14.87
N THR A 103 -39.78 38.81 14.25
CA THR A 103 -39.92 40.26 13.99
C THR A 103 -41.13 40.54 13.08
N PRO A 104 -41.70 41.75 13.05
CA PRO A 104 -42.78 42.10 12.12
C PRO A 104 -42.39 41.92 10.65
N ALA A 105 -41.10 42.13 10.29
CA ALA A 105 -40.58 41.93 8.95
C ALA A 105 -40.35 40.44 8.61
N ARG A 106 -40.42 39.52 9.61
CA ARG A 106 -40.17 38.07 9.47
C ARG A 106 -38.76 37.74 8.95
N ASP A 107 -37.80 38.62 9.23
CA ASP A 107 -36.41 38.49 8.84
C ASP A 107 -35.52 37.93 9.96
N ASN A 108 -36.09 37.80 11.18
CA ASN A 108 -35.38 37.27 12.33
C ASN A 108 -36.34 36.58 13.32
N VAL A 109 -35.81 35.60 14.08
CA VAL A 109 -36.49 34.93 15.19
C VAL A 109 -36.13 35.70 16.48
N ARG A 110 -37.15 35.95 17.32
CA ARG A 110 -36.93 36.65 18.59
C ARG A 110 -36.24 35.74 19.60
N HIS A 111 -35.33 36.31 20.38
CA HIS A 111 -34.73 35.64 21.52
C HIS A 111 -35.63 35.78 22.73
N ASN A 112 -36.39 34.71 23.07
CA ASN A 112 -37.25 34.61 24.25
C ASN A 112 -37.44 33.18 24.70
N GLU A 113 -37.89 32.98 25.93
CA GLU A 113 -38.06 31.66 26.54
C GLU A 113 -39.02 30.72 25.74
N VAL A 114 -40.04 31.28 25.11
CA VAL A 114 -41.00 30.52 24.30
C VAL A 114 -40.30 29.94 23.07
N ASN A 115 -39.52 30.75 22.37
CA ASN A 115 -38.77 30.30 21.21
C ASN A 115 -37.65 29.31 21.57
N GLN A 116 -37.01 29.50 22.71
CA GLN A 116 -36.04 28.55 23.23
C GLN A 116 -36.69 27.17 23.51
N PHE A 117 -37.82 27.15 24.18
CA PHE A 117 -38.60 25.94 24.41
C PHE A 117 -39.02 25.26 23.09
N LEU A 118 -39.43 26.03 22.08
CA LEU A 118 -39.78 25.50 20.76
C LEU A 118 -38.53 24.95 20.04
N ALA A 119 -37.37 25.57 20.19
CA ALA A 119 -36.11 25.08 19.65
C ALA A 119 -35.68 23.72 20.27
N GLU A 120 -35.85 23.56 21.58
CA GLU A 120 -35.60 22.28 22.25
C GLU A 120 -36.57 21.18 21.73
N LYS A 121 -37.84 21.49 21.56
CA LYS A 121 -38.80 20.56 20.95
C LYS A 121 -38.47 20.24 19.49
N LEU A 122 -37.98 21.18 18.73
CA LEU A 122 -37.52 20.96 17.36
C LEU A 122 -36.34 19.99 17.32
N ALA A 123 -35.36 20.18 18.19
CA ALA A 123 -34.23 19.27 18.31
C ALA A 123 -34.63 17.85 18.72
N ALA A 124 -35.58 17.73 19.64
CA ALA A 124 -36.16 16.43 20.02
C ALA A 124 -36.90 15.76 18.86
N LEU A 125 -37.74 16.51 18.11
CA LEU A 125 -38.41 16.01 16.92
C LEU A 125 -37.46 15.55 15.85
N PHE A 126 -36.34 16.28 15.65
CA PHE A 126 -35.25 15.87 14.76
C PHE A 126 -34.67 14.52 15.19
N ALA A 127 -34.33 14.35 16.47
CA ALA A 127 -33.77 13.10 16.98
C ALA A 127 -34.74 11.91 16.77
N ASP A 128 -36.01 12.09 17.06
CA ASP A 128 -37.01 11.05 16.84
C ASP A 128 -37.19 10.75 15.35
N GLY A 129 -37.17 11.78 14.52
CA GLY A 129 -37.22 11.64 13.06
C GLY A 129 -36.02 10.82 12.52
N VAL A 130 -34.82 11.09 12.98
CA VAL A 130 -33.60 10.34 12.57
C VAL A 130 -33.70 8.87 13.01
N ARG A 131 -34.15 8.59 14.25
CA ARG A 131 -34.37 7.21 14.71
C ARG A 131 -35.39 6.47 13.87
N TRP A 132 -36.50 7.16 13.51
CA TRP A 132 -37.53 6.62 12.63
C TRP A 132 -36.98 6.35 11.22
N LEU A 133 -36.24 7.30 10.63
CA LEU A 133 -35.57 7.14 9.32
C LEU A 133 -34.64 5.95 9.30
N LEU A 134 -33.84 5.79 10.36
CA LEU A 134 -32.93 4.65 10.52
C LEU A 134 -33.70 3.32 10.53
N LYS A 135 -34.73 3.23 11.38
CA LYS A 135 -35.56 2.01 11.52
C LYS A 135 -36.22 1.61 10.20
N ASN A 136 -36.59 2.58 9.37
CA ASN A 136 -37.32 2.37 8.13
C ASN A 136 -36.41 2.37 6.87
N GLY A 137 -35.09 2.36 7.04
CA GLY A 137 -34.14 2.18 5.95
C GLY A 137 -33.95 3.39 5.03
N TYR A 138 -34.23 4.61 5.53
CA TYR A 138 -34.04 5.88 4.83
C TYR A 138 -32.65 6.47 5.07
N VAL A 139 -31.88 5.99 6.04
CA VAL A 139 -30.52 6.44 6.29
C VAL A 139 -29.58 5.78 5.30
N THR A 140 -29.16 6.53 4.32
CA THR A 140 -28.19 6.12 3.29
C THR A 140 -26.92 6.96 3.40
N LEU A 141 -25.87 6.69 2.61
CA LEU A 141 -24.69 7.55 2.53
C LEU A 141 -25.06 8.94 2.01
N GLU A 142 -25.91 9.02 1.00
CA GLU A 142 -26.39 10.28 0.44
C GLU A 142 -27.15 11.09 1.51
N PHE A 143 -28.00 10.43 2.31
CA PHE A 143 -28.66 11.08 3.43
C PHE A 143 -27.64 11.66 4.43
N LEU A 144 -26.62 10.89 4.81
CA LEU A 144 -25.60 11.36 5.75
C LEU A 144 -24.73 12.47 5.17
N ASN A 145 -24.41 12.42 3.89
CA ASN A 145 -23.51 13.37 3.24
C ASN A 145 -24.22 14.69 2.86
N GLU A 146 -25.50 14.63 2.49
CA GLU A 146 -26.21 15.76 1.87
C GLU A 146 -27.36 16.32 2.73
N VAL A 147 -27.94 15.50 3.62
CA VAL A 147 -29.12 15.89 4.38
C VAL A 147 -28.89 15.97 5.89
N TYR A 148 -28.07 15.08 6.42
CA TYR A 148 -27.74 15.09 7.84
C TYR A 148 -26.94 16.36 8.20
N PRO A 149 -27.24 17.05 9.34
CA PRO A 149 -26.66 18.34 9.68
C PRO A 149 -25.21 18.22 10.15
N ILE A 150 -24.32 17.83 9.24
CA ILE A 150 -22.87 17.64 9.55
C ILE A 150 -22.10 18.96 9.65
N LEU A 151 -22.58 20.03 9.00
CA LEU A 151 -21.92 21.31 9.02
C LEU A 151 -22.66 22.28 9.95
N ASP A 152 -21.94 22.93 10.86
CA ASP A 152 -22.46 24.05 11.65
C ASP A 152 -22.43 25.34 10.81
N THR A 153 -23.34 25.42 9.85
CA THR A 153 -23.47 26.60 8.97
C THR A 153 -24.60 27.53 9.43
N CYS A 154 -25.41 27.08 10.37
CA CYS A 154 -26.59 27.83 10.81
C CYS A 154 -26.21 28.99 11.74
N LYS A 155 -26.48 30.21 11.31
CA LYS A 155 -26.26 31.44 12.09
C LYS A 155 -27.37 31.73 13.08
N GLU A 156 -28.57 31.12 12.90
CA GLU A 156 -29.71 31.32 13.75
C GLU A 156 -29.60 30.45 15.02
N GLU A 157 -29.44 31.11 16.16
CA GLU A 157 -29.22 30.46 17.46
C GLU A 157 -30.30 29.44 17.83
N ASN A 158 -31.60 29.76 17.54
CA ASN A 158 -32.72 28.88 17.81
C ASN A 158 -32.74 27.58 16.97
N LEU A 159 -31.95 27.49 15.92
CA LEU A 159 -31.82 26.30 15.05
C LEU A 159 -30.55 25.50 15.30
N ARG A 160 -29.59 26.06 16.04
CA ARG A 160 -28.30 25.39 16.36
C ARG A 160 -28.51 24.03 17.05
N GLY A 161 -29.54 23.90 17.87
CA GLY A 161 -29.90 22.65 18.55
C GLY A 161 -30.10 21.44 17.64
N ILE A 162 -30.41 21.64 16.37
CA ILE A 162 -30.49 20.54 15.37
C ILE A 162 -29.10 19.95 15.11
N HIS A 163 -28.09 20.80 14.86
CA HIS A 163 -26.72 20.36 14.66
C HIS A 163 -26.14 19.69 15.92
N GLU A 164 -26.33 20.32 17.08
CA GLU A 164 -25.89 19.76 18.36
C GLU A 164 -26.53 18.40 18.65
N MET A 165 -27.83 18.24 18.34
CA MET A 165 -28.54 16.96 18.46
C MET A 165 -28.00 15.92 17.47
N GLY A 166 -27.68 16.32 16.23
CA GLY A 166 -27.05 15.45 15.25
C GLY A 166 -25.70 14.91 15.75
N LEU A 167 -24.86 15.78 16.32
CA LEU A 167 -23.61 15.36 16.97
C LEU A 167 -23.84 14.42 18.15
N ALA A 168 -24.84 14.74 19.01
CA ALA A 168 -25.18 13.94 20.18
C ALA A 168 -25.62 12.52 19.79
N LEU A 169 -26.48 12.37 18.79
CA LEU A 169 -26.97 11.06 18.31
C LEU A 169 -25.79 10.15 17.89
N LEU A 170 -24.81 10.69 17.19
CA LEU A 170 -23.61 9.93 16.82
C LEU A 170 -22.76 9.61 18.06
N ARG A 171 -22.49 10.60 18.93
CA ARG A 171 -21.67 10.44 20.13
C ARG A 171 -22.27 9.45 21.13
N ASP A 172 -23.60 9.45 21.28
CA ASP A 172 -24.32 8.55 22.18
C ASP A 172 -24.42 7.11 21.65
N GLY A 173 -23.81 6.83 20.50
CA GLY A 173 -23.65 5.49 19.97
C GLY A 173 -24.81 5.00 19.11
N LEU A 174 -25.67 5.88 18.62
CA LEU A 174 -26.66 5.49 17.62
C LEU A 174 -25.97 4.96 16.37
N ALA A 175 -26.28 3.73 15.97
CA ALA A 175 -25.67 3.08 14.80
C ALA A 175 -26.24 3.69 13.50
N LEU A 176 -25.65 4.80 13.06
CA LEU A 176 -26.09 5.57 11.88
C LEU A 176 -25.22 5.32 10.65
N LEU A 177 -23.99 4.80 10.83
CA LEU A 177 -23.04 4.67 9.73
C LEU A 177 -23.31 3.38 8.94
N PRO A 178 -23.70 3.45 7.66
CA PRO A 178 -23.93 2.27 6.84
C PRO A 178 -22.63 1.46 6.66
N THR A 179 -22.75 0.14 6.74
CA THR A 179 -21.60 -0.77 6.61
C THR A 179 -21.55 -1.43 5.23
N GLU A 180 -20.40 -1.98 4.87
CA GLU A 180 -20.20 -2.66 3.58
C GLU A 180 -21.07 -3.93 3.48
N GLU A 181 -21.22 -4.67 4.59
CA GLU A 181 -22.00 -5.91 4.64
C GLU A 181 -23.52 -5.68 4.72
N GLY A 182 -23.94 -4.41 4.74
CA GLY A 182 -25.32 -4.03 4.99
C GLY A 182 -25.63 -3.86 6.49
N GLY A 183 -26.55 -2.99 6.81
CA GLY A 183 -26.81 -2.58 8.19
C GLY A 183 -26.07 -1.32 8.59
N TYR A 184 -25.90 -1.12 9.90
CA TYR A 184 -25.35 0.12 10.44
C TYR A 184 -24.43 -0.17 11.62
N CYS A 185 -23.38 0.64 11.77
CA CYS A 185 -22.51 0.62 12.94
C CYS A 185 -22.54 1.96 13.67
N SER A 186 -22.13 1.91 14.93
CA SER A 186 -21.91 3.11 15.74
C SER A 186 -20.52 3.69 15.49
N ILE A 187 -20.37 4.96 15.83
CA ILE A 187 -19.10 5.67 15.66
C ILE A 187 -17.95 5.04 16.46
N GLN A 188 -18.24 4.39 17.60
CA GLN A 188 -17.24 3.76 18.46
C GLN A 188 -16.59 2.55 17.81
N ASN A 189 -17.30 1.89 16.90
CA ASN A 189 -16.86 0.67 16.24
C ASN A 189 -16.43 0.91 14.79
N ALA A 190 -16.69 2.10 14.28
CA ALA A 190 -16.49 2.45 12.88
C ALA A 190 -15.02 2.65 12.53
N MET A 191 -14.61 2.06 11.41
CA MET A 191 -13.30 2.25 10.77
C MET A 191 -13.50 2.77 9.35
N LEU A 192 -12.69 3.73 8.93
CA LEU A 192 -12.75 4.31 7.60
C LEU A 192 -11.57 3.80 6.76
N PRO A 193 -11.78 3.35 5.52
CA PRO A 193 -10.69 3.09 4.61
C PRO A 193 -10.15 4.42 4.05
N TYR A 194 -8.83 4.59 3.97
CA TYR A 194 -8.23 5.76 3.30
C TYR A 194 -8.58 5.79 1.81
N ALA A 195 -8.65 4.63 1.19
CA ALA A 195 -9.06 4.46 -0.19
C ALA A 195 -9.96 3.21 -0.31
N LYS A 196 -10.89 3.24 -1.26
CA LYS A 196 -11.90 2.17 -1.45
C LYS A 196 -11.26 0.78 -1.56
N ASN A 197 -10.19 0.65 -2.31
CA ASN A 197 -9.49 -0.62 -2.53
C ASN A 197 -8.97 -1.30 -1.26
N ILE A 198 -8.87 -0.57 -0.14
CA ILE A 198 -8.49 -1.17 1.16
C ILE A 198 -9.65 -2.02 1.69
N ALA A 199 -10.85 -1.48 1.75
CA ALA A 199 -12.02 -2.23 2.21
C ALA A 199 -12.45 -3.33 1.23
N ASP A 200 -12.22 -3.15 -0.07
CA ASP A 200 -12.47 -4.17 -1.10
C ASP A 200 -11.58 -5.43 -0.90
N ASN A 201 -10.38 -5.26 -0.37
CA ASN A 201 -9.43 -6.36 -0.15
C ASN A 201 -9.39 -6.85 1.30
N ILE A 202 -9.53 -5.95 2.28
CA ILE A 202 -9.51 -6.31 3.69
C ILE A 202 -10.93 -6.54 4.15
N THR A 203 -11.34 -7.78 4.18
CA THR A 203 -12.69 -8.19 4.54
C THR A 203 -13.06 -7.81 5.98
N GLN A 204 -14.36 -7.74 6.27
CA GLN A 204 -14.86 -7.48 7.62
C GLN A 204 -14.29 -8.45 8.67
N SER A 205 -14.13 -9.73 8.31
CA SER A 205 -13.57 -10.76 9.19
C SER A 205 -12.10 -10.49 9.53
N ILE A 206 -11.29 -10.07 8.56
CA ILE A 206 -9.89 -9.68 8.79
C ILE A 206 -9.84 -8.44 9.68
N LEU A 207 -10.69 -7.45 9.42
CA LEU A 207 -10.78 -6.23 10.23
C LEU A 207 -11.07 -6.56 11.70
N GLN A 208 -12.08 -7.40 11.94
CA GLN A 208 -12.51 -7.78 13.30
C GLN A 208 -11.43 -8.55 14.04
N ARG A 209 -10.71 -9.43 13.36
CA ARG A 209 -9.61 -10.19 13.96
C ARG A 209 -8.49 -9.29 14.45
N GLU A 210 -8.19 -8.20 13.71
CA GLU A 210 -7.06 -7.33 14.00
C GLU A 210 -7.40 -6.12 14.89
N TYR A 211 -8.64 -5.66 14.85
CA TYR A 211 -9.06 -4.44 15.57
C TYR A 211 -10.14 -4.69 16.62
N GLY A 212 -10.59 -5.94 16.77
CA GLY A 212 -11.59 -6.37 17.74
C GLY A 212 -12.95 -6.72 17.13
N ASP A 213 -13.67 -7.63 17.75
CA ASP A 213 -14.92 -8.24 17.23
C ASP A 213 -16.02 -7.23 16.84
N THR A 214 -15.97 -6.04 17.43
CA THR A 214 -16.94 -4.98 17.15
C THR A 214 -16.50 -4.01 16.05
N ALA A 215 -15.24 -4.09 15.60
CA ALA A 215 -14.73 -3.23 14.54
C ALA A 215 -15.53 -3.43 13.25
N CYS A 216 -15.82 -2.34 12.55
CA CYS A 216 -16.73 -2.36 11.43
C CYS A 216 -16.27 -1.42 10.32
N TRP A 217 -16.20 -1.92 9.09
CA TRP A 217 -16.02 -1.05 7.94
C TRP A 217 -17.26 -0.21 7.69
N VAL A 218 -17.12 1.09 7.74
CA VAL A 218 -18.07 1.99 7.09
C VAL A 218 -17.97 1.74 5.59
N LYS A 219 -19.08 1.93 4.85
CA LYS A 219 -19.07 1.74 3.38
C LYS A 219 -17.82 2.33 2.75
N ALA A 220 -17.18 1.56 1.90
CA ALA A 220 -15.92 1.89 1.22
C ALA A 220 -15.97 3.21 0.42
N ASP A 221 -17.18 3.65 0.06
CA ASP A 221 -17.40 4.94 -0.61
C ASP A 221 -17.22 6.15 0.33
N VAL A 222 -16.97 5.96 1.63
CA VAL A 222 -16.57 7.02 2.57
C VAL A 222 -15.04 7.02 2.67
N CYS A 223 -14.38 7.55 1.65
CA CYS A 223 -12.92 7.57 1.54
C CYS A 223 -12.44 8.85 0.84
N LEU A 224 -11.13 9.00 0.72
CA LEU A 224 -10.53 10.12 0.00
C LEU A 224 -10.98 10.16 -1.46
N GLY A 225 -11.48 11.32 -1.89
CA GLY A 225 -11.99 11.55 -3.24
C GLY A 225 -13.41 11.07 -3.50
N VAL A 226 -14.02 10.32 -2.56
CA VAL A 226 -15.44 9.91 -2.63
C VAL A 226 -16.07 10.15 -1.26
N ASN A 227 -17.15 10.94 -1.19
CA ASN A 227 -17.77 11.40 0.06
C ASN A 227 -16.76 11.95 1.09
N GLU A 228 -15.76 12.66 0.61
CA GLU A 228 -14.65 13.18 1.41
C GLU A 228 -15.12 14.11 2.54
N HIS A 229 -16.19 14.88 2.32
CA HIS A 229 -16.77 15.75 3.35
C HIS A 229 -17.24 14.95 4.56
N LEU A 230 -17.97 13.85 4.35
CA LEU A 230 -18.40 12.97 5.42
C LEU A 230 -17.22 12.34 6.13
N MET A 231 -16.22 11.85 5.38
CA MET A 231 -14.98 11.30 5.93
C MET A 231 -14.25 12.33 6.82
N MET A 232 -14.07 13.56 6.33
CA MET A 232 -13.41 14.64 7.08
C MET A 232 -14.20 15.02 8.33
N TYR A 233 -15.53 15.09 8.23
CA TYR A 233 -16.39 15.35 9.38
C TYR A 233 -16.25 14.28 10.46
N LEU A 234 -16.33 13.00 10.09
CA LEU A 234 -16.21 11.89 11.03
C LEU A 234 -14.83 11.84 11.69
N THR A 235 -13.78 12.13 10.93
CA THR A 235 -12.41 12.17 11.48
C THR A 235 -12.16 13.36 12.38
N HIS A 236 -12.66 14.54 12.01
CA HIS A 236 -12.41 15.79 12.75
C HIS A 236 -13.19 15.86 14.07
N HIS A 237 -14.48 15.50 14.03
CA HIS A 237 -15.37 15.64 15.20
C HIS A 237 -15.31 14.44 16.16
N PHE A 238 -14.99 13.26 15.64
CA PHE A 238 -15.05 12.03 16.42
C PHE A 238 -13.73 11.25 16.46
N GLY A 239 -12.73 11.66 15.68
CA GLY A 239 -11.44 11.00 15.67
C GLY A 239 -11.49 9.57 15.10
N LEU A 240 -12.40 9.29 14.16
CA LEU A 240 -12.47 7.97 13.56
C LEU A 240 -11.14 7.58 12.94
N PRO A 241 -10.67 6.35 13.19
CA PRO A 241 -9.45 5.86 12.57
C PRO A 241 -9.63 5.70 11.07
N VAL A 242 -8.69 6.24 10.31
CA VAL A 242 -8.61 6.09 8.86
C VAL A 242 -7.46 5.14 8.56
N LEU A 243 -7.78 3.93 8.11
CA LEU A 243 -6.80 2.89 7.87
C LEU A 243 -6.20 3.00 6.47
N ARG A 244 -4.88 2.98 6.41
CA ARG A 244 -4.07 2.98 5.17
C ARG A 244 -3.42 1.63 4.98
N TRP A 245 -2.89 1.35 3.81
CA TRP A 245 -2.13 0.12 3.56
C TRP A 245 -1.00 -0.12 4.57
N ARG A 246 -0.29 0.93 4.97
CA ARG A 246 0.77 0.84 5.99
C ARG A 246 0.28 0.41 7.38
N ASP A 247 -0.98 0.65 7.69
CA ASP A 247 -1.59 0.30 8.97
C ASP A 247 -2.11 -1.14 8.98
N VAL A 248 -2.52 -1.64 7.82
CA VAL A 248 -3.18 -2.94 7.64
C VAL A 248 -2.20 -4.04 7.24
N LEU A 249 -1.33 -3.78 6.24
CA LEU A 249 -0.43 -4.83 5.69
C LEU A 249 0.46 -5.49 6.74
N PRO A 250 1.11 -4.75 7.68
CA PRO A 250 1.95 -5.38 8.70
C PRO A 250 1.19 -6.28 9.68
N ARG A 251 -0.15 -6.21 9.69
CA ARG A 251 -1.02 -7.03 10.54
C ARG A 251 -1.49 -8.32 9.86
N LEU A 252 -1.20 -8.50 8.57
CA LEU A 252 -1.52 -9.74 7.86
C LEU A 252 -0.52 -10.81 8.29
N THR A 253 -0.92 -11.61 9.28
CA THR A 253 -0.14 -12.75 9.79
C THR A 253 -0.23 -13.95 8.84
N ALA A 254 0.63 -14.95 9.03
CA ALA A 254 0.58 -16.17 8.23
C ALA A 254 -0.79 -16.86 8.37
N GLU A 255 -1.32 -16.94 9.60
CA GLU A 255 -2.61 -17.58 9.88
C GLU A 255 -3.78 -16.90 9.15
N ILE A 256 -3.77 -15.56 9.04
CA ILE A 256 -4.79 -14.81 8.28
C ILE A 256 -4.70 -15.16 6.80
N LEU A 257 -3.48 -15.19 6.26
CA LEU A 257 -3.23 -15.43 4.83
C LEU A 257 -3.51 -16.87 4.43
N GLU A 258 -3.25 -17.85 5.32
CA GLU A 258 -3.55 -19.26 5.12
C GLU A 258 -5.05 -19.56 4.97
N GLU A 259 -5.89 -18.78 5.66
CA GLU A 259 -7.35 -18.90 5.57
C GLU A 259 -7.90 -18.33 4.24
N GLN A 260 -7.12 -17.56 3.47
CA GLN A 260 -7.59 -16.93 2.25
C GLN A 260 -7.45 -17.83 1.03
N THR A 261 -8.29 -17.59 0.01
CA THR A 261 -8.19 -18.27 -1.28
C THR A 261 -7.05 -17.72 -2.13
N ASP A 262 -6.54 -18.51 -3.07
CA ASP A 262 -5.53 -18.05 -4.05
C ASP A 262 -6.03 -16.82 -4.83
N GLU A 263 -7.30 -16.78 -5.23
CA GLU A 263 -7.87 -15.66 -5.97
C GLU A 263 -7.91 -14.38 -5.13
N TRP A 264 -8.22 -14.48 -3.83
CA TRP A 264 -8.16 -13.33 -2.92
C TRP A 264 -6.71 -12.80 -2.81
N LEU A 265 -5.74 -13.70 -2.66
CA LEU A 265 -4.31 -13.34 -2.60
C LEU A 265 -3.85 -12.65 -3.88
N LEU A 266 -4.22 -13.19 -5.04
CA LEU A 266 -3.87 -12.63 -6.35
C LEU A 266 -4.47 -11.23 -6.56
N ASN A 267 -5.72 -11.02 -6.12
CA ASN A 267 -6.36 -9.70 -6.17
C ASN A 267 -5.69 -8.71 -5.21
N LEU A 268 -5.31 -9.16 -4.01
CA LEU A 268 -4.54 -8.35 -3.07
C LEU A 268 -3.18 -7.95 -3.67
N PHE A 269 -2.45 -8.90 -4.26
CA PHE A 269 -1.14 -8.67 -4.88
C PHE A 269 -1.23 -7.68 -6.04
N ASP A 270 -2.23 -7.81 -6.92
CA ASP A 270 -2.46 -6.89 -8.02
C ASP A 270 -2.79 -5.48 -7.52
N THR A 271 -3.64 -5.39 -6.49
CA THR A 271 -4.00 -4.11 -5.86
C THR A 271 -2.77 -3.45 -5.21
N ILE A 272 -1.97 -4.19 -4.45
CA ILE A 272 -0.75 -3.67 -3.84
C ILE A 272 0.25 -3.27 -4.94
N TYR A 273 0.45 -4.09 -5.95
CA TYR A 273 1.37 -3.82 -7.05
C TYR A 273 0.98 -2.58 -7.85
N SER A 274 -0.28 -2.46 -8.26
CA SER A 274 -0.78 -1.34 -9.05
C SER A 274 -0.83 -0.02 -8.25
N THR A 275 -1.19 -0.08 -6.97
CA THR A 275 -1.36 1.10 -6.12
C THR A 275 -0.04 1.50 -5.45
N CYS A 276 0.80 0.54 -5.12
CA CYS A 276 1.97 0.69 -4.28
C CYS A 276 3.30 0.72 -5.04
N THR A 277 3.35 0.52 -6.36
CA THR A 277 4.56 0.86 -7.15
C THR A 277 4.93 2.34 -6.97
N GLY A 278 3.97 3.21 -6.65
CA GLY A 278 4.20 4.56 -6.14
C GLY A 278 4.47 4.63 -4.62
N VAL A 279 3.83 3.81 -3.80
CA VAL A 279 3.87 3.85 -2.32
C VAL A 279 5.12 3.17 -1.76
N PHE A 280 5.64 2.11 -2.36
CA PHE A 280 6.95 1.55 -1.99
C PHE A 280 8.11 2.51 -2.28
N ARG A 281 7.91 3.50 -3.15
CA ARG A 281 8.86 4.60 -3.41
C ARG A 281 8.60 5.86 -2.59
N SER A 282 7.43 6.00 -1.97
CA SER A 282 7.05 7.18 -1.18
C SER A 282 7.44 7.02 0.30
N LYS A 283 7.26 8.09 1.09
CA LYS A 283 7.52 8.14 2.55
C LYS A 283 6.72 7.12 3.38
N GLU A 284 5.77 6.41 2.78
CA GLU A 284 4.94 5.37 3.41
C GLU A 284 5.50 3.95 3.14
N LYS A 285 6.81 3.75 3.26
CA LYS A 285 7.46 2.44 3.05
C LYS A 285 6.83 1.37 3.94
N VAL A 286 6.09 0.46 3.33
CA VAL A 286 5.77 -0.84 3.92
C VAL A 286 6.87 -1.81 3.50
N ASP A 287 7.50 -2.46 4.44
CA ASP A 287 8.44 -3.54 4.14
C ASP A 287 7.65 -4.82 3.80
N ALA A 288 7.35 -4.99 2.51
CA ALA A 288 6.63 -6.17 2.03
C ALA A 288 7.39 -7.48 2.29
N LYS A 289 8.72 -7.42 2.38
CA LYS A 289 9.58 -8.60 2.66
C LYS A 289 9.42 -9.09 4.10
N GLY A 290 9.04 -8.21 5.01
CA GLY A 290 8.74 -8.51 6.39
C GLY A 290 7.38 -9.20 6.61
N ILE A 291 6.51 -9.23 5.60
CA ILE A 291 5.17 -9.84 5.66
C ILE A 291 5.22 -11.24 5.04
N PRO A 292 4.51 -12.25 5.61
CA PRO A 292 4.55 -13.62 5.11
C PRO A 292 3.70 -13.83 3.85
N PHE A 293 3.95 -13.05 2.79
CA PHE A 293 3.17 -13.10 1.55
C PHE A 293 3.42 -14.34 0.68
N VAL A 294 4.49 -15.07 0.93
CA VAL A 294 4.82 -16.23 0.08
C VAL A 294 3.98 -17.43 0.48
N ARG A 295 3.06 -17.83 -0.38
CA ARG A 295 2.26 -19.03 -0.22
C ARG A 295 3.02 -20.25 -0.74
N LEU A 296 3.19 -21.25 0.12
CA LEU A 296 3.83 -22.51 -0.22
C LEU A 296 2.84 -23.53 -0.82
N GLN A 297 3.37 -24.62 -1.34
CA GLN A 297 2.55 -25.69 -1.94
C GLN A 297 1.61 -26.38 -0.95
N ASP A 298 1.95 -26.42 0.32
CA ASP A 298 1.12 -26.97 1.41
C ASP A 298 0.07 -25.99 1.93
N GLY A 299 0.01 -24.77 1.37
CA GLY A 299 -0.91 -23.70 1.76
C GLY A 299 -0.40 -22.81 2.88
N SER A 300 0.72 -23.13 3.52
CA SER A 300 1.33 -22.29 4.54
C SER A 300 1.93 -21.02 3.95
N HIS A 301 2.13 -20.01 4.81
CA HIS A 301 2.65 -18.71 4.43
C HIS A 301 3.95 -18.36 5.16
N ILE A 302 4.95 -17.92 4.41
CA ILE A 302 6.25 -17.51 4.97
C ILE A 302 6.72 -16.16 4.40
N ARG A 303 7.73 -15.59 5.03
CA ARG A 303 8.48 -14.44 4.49
C ARG A 303 9.40 -14.91 3.37
N CYS A 304 9.63 -14.06 2.37
CA CYS A 304 10.54 -14.39 1.28
C CYS A 304 12.01 -14.50 1.71
N GLN A 305 12.37 -13.84 2.83
CA GLN A 305 13.73 -13.88 3.40
C GLN A 305 13.68 -13.91 4.94
N TYR A 306 14.72 -14.49 5.54
CA TYR A 306 14.98 -14.48 6.98
C TYR A 306 16.45 -14.16 7.22
N ASP A 307 16.76 -13.18 8.05
CA ASP A 307 18.12 -12.68 8.31
C ASP A 307 18.95 -12.42 7.03
N GLY A 308 18.29 -11.90 5.98
CA GLY A 308 18.89 -11.61 4.69
C GLY A 308 19.03 -12.83 3.77
N MET A 309 18.75 -14.05 4.25
CA MET A 309 18.79 -15.27 3.43
C MET A 309 17.44 -15.53 2.76
N ALA A 310 17.47 -15.82 1.46
CA ALA A 310 16.28 -16.20 0.70
C ALA A 310 15.71 -17.53 1.22
N GLN A 311 14.40 -17.57 1.42
CA GLN A 311 13.70 -18.77 1.87
C GLN A 311 13.05 -19.55 0.73
N VAL A 312 12.90 -18.93 -0.43
CA VAL A 312 12.22 -19.45 -1.61
C VAL A 312 12.83 -18.91 -2.89
N TYR A 313 12.60 -19.63 -3.99
CA TYR A 313 13.05 -19.26 -5.33
C TYR A 313 11.94 -19.51 -6.35
N LEU A 314 11.86 -18.70 -7.42
CA LEU A 314 10.79 -18.79 -8.43
C LEU A 314 10.73 -20.13 -9.17
N ASN A 315 11.87 -20.75 -9.41
CA ASN A 315 11.97 -22.02 -10.11
C ASN A 315 11.86 -23.26 -9.21
N ASN A 316 11.57 -23.08 -7.92
CA ASN A 316 11.37 -24.16 -6.95
C ASN A 316 12.47 -25.26 -7.03
N PRO A 317 13.77 -24.95 -6.88
CA PRO A 317 14.85 -25.92 -7.04
C PRO A 317 14.71 -27.09 -6.06
N MET A 318 15.17 -28.28 -6.43
CA MET A 318 15.01 -29.49 -5.58
C MET A 318 15.73 -29.35 -4.23
N SER A 319 16.85 -28.65 -4.20
CA SER A 319 17.64 -28.34 -2.98
C SER A 319 16.91 -27.44 -1.98
N CYS A 320 16.03 -26.57 -2.43
CA CYS A 320 15.27 -25.69 -1.55
C CYS A 320 14.12 -26.45 -0.87
N LYS A 321 14.05 -26.37 0.47
CA LYS A 321 12.99 -27.01 1.27
C LYS A 321 11.61 -26.41 0.98
N ASN A 322 11.54 -25.10 0.88
CA ASN A 322 10.29 -24.37 0.70
C ASN A 322 9.97 -24.24 -0.80
N LYS A 323 8.79 -24.69 -1.18
CA LYS A 323 8.32 -24.62 -2.58
C LYS A 323 7.16 -23.66 -2.68
N ILE A 324 7.26 -22.67 -3.54
CA ILE A 324 6.18 -21.72 -3.80
C ILE A 324 5.02 -22.43 -4.49
N SER A 325 3.78 -22.03 -4.15
CA SER A 325 2.56 -22.54 -4.80
C SER A 325 2.61 -22.32 -6.32
N ALA A 326 2.38 -23.40 -7.05
CA ALA A 326 2.33 -23.36 -8.52
C ALA A 326 1.18 -22.47 -9.02
N ALA A 327 0.03 -22.46 -8.32
CA ALA A 327 -1.12 -21.64 -8.68
C ALA A 327 -0.78 -20.14 -8.67
N ILE A 328 -0.02 -19.69 -7.67
CA ILE A 328 0.42 -18.29 -7.58
C ILE A 328 1.49 -17.96 -8.62
N LEU A 329 2.45 -18.87 -8.87
CA LEU A 329 3.52 -18.61 -9.83
C LEU A 329 3.06 -18.62 -11.30
N GLN A 330 2.00 -19.36 -11.62
CA GLN A 330 1.45 -19.42 -12.98
C GLN A 330 0.59 -18.20 -13.32
N ASP A 331 0.03 -17.53 -12.32
CA ASP A 331 -0.71 -16.30 -12.51
C ASP A 331 0.25 -15.10 -12.62
N GLN A 332 0.04 -14.25 -13.62
CA GLN A 332 0.91 -13.09 -13.86
C GLN A 332 0.90 -12.08 -12.71
N ARG A 333 -0.23 -11.92 -12.01
CA ARG A 333 -0.37 -11.05 -10.83
C ARG A 333 0.56 -11.50 -9.71
N GLY A 334 0.53 -12.81 -9.40
CA GLY A 334 1.37 -13.41 -8.38
C GLY A 334 2.85 -13.34 -8.74
N ARG A 335 3.19 -13.68 -9.99
CA ARG A 335 4.57 -13.63 -10.47
C ARG A 335 5.15 -12.22 -10.45
N ASN A 336 4.42 -11.21 -10.93
CA ASN A 336 4.87 -9.82 -10.89
C ASN A 336 5.10 -9.35 -9.46
N PHE A 337 4.18 -9.67 -8.56
CA PHE A 337 4.32 -9.29 -7.16
C PHE A 337 5.55 -9.94 -6.51
N TYR A 338 5.79 -11.22 -6.75
CA TYR A 338 6.94 -11.93 -6.18
C TYR A 338 8.27 -11.44 -6.74
N VAL A 339 8.34 -11.13 -8.04
CA VAL A 339 9.56 -10.63 -8.67
C VAL A 339 9.83 -9.17 -8.30
N ASP A 340 8.85 -8.30 -8.54
CA ASP A 340 9.08 -6.85 -8.52
C ASP A 340 8.91 -6.24 -7.12
N ALA A 341 7.97 -6.77 -6.30
CA ALA A 341 7.72 -6.25 -4.97
C ALA A 341 8.54 -6.96 -3.89
N LEU A 342 8.62 -8.30 -3.94
CA LEU A 342 9.39 -9.09 -2.97
C LEU A 342 10.84 -9.32 -3.39
N GLY A 343 11.18 -9.17 -4.67
CA GLY A 343 12.53 -9.39 -5.18
C GLY A 343 12.95 -10.86 -5.09
N ILE A 344 12.01 -11.79 -5.28
CA ILE A 344 12.32 -13.22 -5.32
C ILE A 344 12.98 -13.53 -6.67
N GLU A 345 14.13 -14.17 -6.63
CA GLU A 345 14.95 -14.51 -7.79
C GLU A 345 14.81 -16.00 -8.15
N GLU A 346 15.31 -16.37 -9.32
CA GLU A 346 15.51 -17.78 -9.66
C GLU A 346 16.77 -18.31 -8.97
N TYR A 347 16.73 -19.53 -8.49
CA TYR A 347 17.89 -20.23 -7.96
C TYR A 347 18.75 -20.72 -9.13
N ASN A 348 19.89 -20.10 -9.29
CA ASN A 348 20.86 -20.40 -10.34
C ASN A 348 22.25 -20.64 -9.74
N ALA A 349 23.24 -21.03 -10.55
CA ALA A 349 24.58 -21.36 -10.06
C ALA A 349 25.27 -20.17 -9.37
N ILE A 350 25.01 -18.93 -9.80
CA ILE A 350 25.52 -17.71 -9.14
C ILE A 350 24.92 -17.59 -7.73
N ARG A 351 23.65 -17.88 -7.57
CA ARG A 351 22.98 -17.81 -6.28
C ARG A 351 23.44 -18.92 -5.33
N GLU A 352 23.55 -20.16 -5.86
CA GLU A 352 24.14 -21.29 -5.15
C GLU A 352 25.54 -20.97 -4.66
N LEU A 353 26.36 -20.36 -5.50
CA LEU A 353 27.70 -19.91 -5.13
C LEU A 353 27.66 -18.92 -3.95
N LYS A 354 26.79 -17.90 -3.99
CA LYS A 354 26.68 -16.88 -2.93
C LYS A 354 26.18 -17.44 -1.62
N ASP A 355 25.15 -18.28 -1.64
CA ASP A 355 24.40 -18.69 -0.44
C ASP A 355 24.99 -19.95 0.20
N ASP A 356 25.46 -20.89 -0.62
CA ASP A 356 25.86 -22.23 -0.16
C ASP A 356 27.37 -22.44 -0.12
N VAL A 357 28.15 -21.68 -0.90
CA VAL A 357 29.60 -21.89 -1.06
C VAL A 357 30.44 -20.83 -0.38
N LEU A 358 30.13 -19.55 -0.55
CA LEU A 358 31.00 -18.48 -0.01
C LEU A 358 31.09 -18.45 1.50
N CYS A 359 30.15 -19.04 2.22
CA CYS A 359 30.20 -19.15 3.69
C CYS A 359 31.38 -19.99 4.20
N PHE A 360 31.98 -20.84 3.36
CA PHE A 360 33.16 -21.64 3.71
C PHE A 360 34.46 -20.88 3.60
N TYR A 361 34.48 -19.71 2.93
CA TYR A 361 35.64 -18.90 2.70
C TYR A 361 35.58 -17.64 3.57
N GLY A 362 36.61 -17.46 4.43
CA GLY A 362 36.76 -16.28 5.25
C GLY A 362 37.22 -15.05 4.45
N GLU A 363 37.50 -13.95 5.15
CA GLU A 363 38.09 -12.75 4.53
C GLU A 363 39.53 -12.93 4.12
N ASP A 364 40.25 -13.81 4.83
CA ASP A 364 41.66 -14.15 4.64
C ASP A 364 41.88 -15.67 4.65
N SER A 365 43.08 -16.09 4.25
CA SER A 365 43.48 -17.49 4.19
C SER A 365 43.39 -18.23 5.53
N ASP A 366 43.67 -17.54 6.62
CA ASP A 366 43.71 -18.14 7.96
C ASP A 366 42.29 -18.40 8.52
N ASP A 367 41.27 -17.70 7.97
CA ASP A 367 39.87 -17.85 8.34
C ASP A 367 39.14 -18.84 7.43
N THR A 368 39.78 -19.39 6.40
CA THR A 368 39.20 -20.31 5.42
C THR A 368 39.45 -21.76 5.87
N ASP A 369 38.40 -22.43 6.34
CA ASP A 369 38.47 -23.84 6.81
C ASP A 369 37.75 -24.76 5.82
N ILE A 370 38.46 -25.11 4.73
CA ILE A 370 37.92 -25.99 3.68
C ILE A 370 38.99 -26.95 3.21
N GLN A 371 38.59 -28.19 2.89
CA GLN A 371 39.47 -29.17 2.28
C GLN A 371 39.59 -28.91 0.76
N PHE A 372 40.72 -29.30 0.18
CA PHE A 372 40.97 -29.07 -1.25
C PHE A 372 39.96 -29.82 -2.15
N GLU A 373 39.55 -31.01 -1.73
CA GLU A 373 38.55 -31.82 -2.43
C GLU A 373 37.18 -31.10 -2.53
N ASP A 374 36.72 -30.49 -1.43
CA ASP A 374 35.48 -29.69 -1.43
C ASP A 374 35.59 -28.44 -2.33
N ASN A 375 36.80 -27.83 -2.37
CA ASN A 375 37.05 -26.71 -3.25
C ASN A 375 36.95 -27.11 -4.74
N LEU A 376 37.36 -28.32 -5.11
CA LEU A 376 37.15 -28.82 -6.48
C LEU A 376 35.69 -28.87 -6.87
N GLU A 377 34.81 -29.34 -5.97
CA GLU A 377 33.34 -29.34 -6.20
C GLU A 377 32.84 -27.88 -6.36
N HIS A 378 33.37 -26.97 -5.57
CA HIS A 378 33.03 -25.55 -5.70
C HIS A 378 33.46 -24.97 -7.06
N PHE A 379 34.61 -25.41 -7.61
CA PHE A 379 35.03 -24.99 -8.94
C PHE A 379 34.15 -25.52 -10.07
N GLU A 380 33.52 -26.70 -9.93
CA GLU A 380 32.47 -27.17 -10.86
C GLU A 380 31.24 -26.21 -10.86
N LEU A 381 30.84 -25.74 -9.67
CA LEU A 381 29.78 -24.75 -9.55
C LEU A 381 30.19 -23.41 -10.15
N ILE A 382 31.40 -22.94 -9.86
CA ILE A 382 31.95 -21.69 -10.42
C ILE A 382 31.98 -21.78 -11.96
N GLU A 383 32.34 -22.92 -12.55
CA GLU A 383 32.30 -23.10 -14.00
C GLU A 383 30.86 -22.95 -14.56
N ARG A 384 29.86 -23.52 -13.86
CA ARG A 384 28.45 -23.32 -14.24
C ARG A 384 28.04 -21.85 -14.12
N ALA A 385 28.40 -21.20 -13.02
CA ALA A 385 28.07 -19.79 -12.77
C ALA A 385 28.75 -18.85 -13.79
N LEU A 386 30.00 -19.15 -14.20
CA LEU A 386 30.69 -18.40 -15.24
C LEU A 386 30.02 -18.47 -16.62
N LYS A 387 29.31 -19.57 -16.91
CA LYS A 387 28.51 -19.70 -18.15
C LYS A 387 27.25 -18.82 -18.10
N GLU A 388 26.73 -18.55 -16.90
CA GLU A 388 25.59 -17.65 -16.71
C GLU A 388 26.01 -16.18 -16.82
N ASN A 389 26.96 -15.73 -16.01
CA ASN A 389 27.45 -14.35 -16.01
C ASN A 389 28.88 -14.25 -15.46
N ALA A 390 29.86 -14.31 -16.35
CA ALA A 390 31.28 -14.26 -15.96
C ALA A 390 31.69 -12.97 -15.23
N ALA A 391 31.14 -11.81 -15.64
CA ALA A 391 31.51 -10.53 -15.02
C ALA A 391 30.98 -10.43 -13.57
N GLU A 392 29.82 -10.99 -13.29
CA GLU A 392 29.25 -11.02 -11.94
C GLU A 392 30.04 -11.99 -11.06
N VAL A 393 30.35 -13.18 -11.54
CA VAL A 393 31.16 -14.18 -10.80
C VAL A 393 32.53 -13.61 -10.46
N GLN A 394 33.22 -12.96 -11.40
CA GLN A 394 34.49 -12.32 -11.16
C GLN A 394 34.40 -11.26 -10.06
N ARG A 395 33.35 -10.43 -10.07
CA ARG A 395 33.12 -9.43 -9.04
C ARG A 395 32.88 -10.05 -7.66
N ILE A 396 32.12 -11.15 -7.60
CA ILE A 396 31.81 -11.86 -6.35
C ILE A 396 33.09 -12.45 -5.76
N LEU A 397 33.90 -13.11 -6.58
CA LEU A 397 35.08 -13.83 -6.14
C LEU A 397 36.34 -12.94 -5.98
N ALA A 398 36.31 -11.69 -6.40
CA ALA A 398 37.48 -10.79 -6.43
C ALA A 398 38.20 -10.66 -5.07
N ASN A 399 37.45 -10.72 -3.96
CA ASN A 399 38.02 -10.58 -2.62
C ASN A 399 37.94 -11.88 -1.79
N VAL A 400 37.56 -13.00 -2.40
CA VAL A 400 37.39 -14.30 -1.72
C VAL A 400 38.68 -15.12 -1.89
N PRO A 401 39.29 -15.64 -0.80
CA PRO A 401 40.48 -16.48 -0.87
C PRO A 401 40.13 -17.91 -1.29
N ILE A 402 39.74 -18.08 -2.57
CA ILE A 402 39.17 -19.33 -3.11
C ILE A 402 40.20 -20.18 -3.89
N VAL A 403 41.35 -19.61 -4.24
CA VAL A 403 42.39 -20.29 -5.04
C VAL A 403 43.46 -20.86 -4.11
N TRP A 404 43.73 -22.16 -4.23
CA TRP A 404 44.80 -22.84 -3.52
C TRP A 404 46.13 -22.66 -4.23
N ASP A 405 47.20 -22.20 -3.55
CA ASP A 405 48.53 -22.02 -4.10
C ASP A 405 49.51 -23.19 -3.76
N GLY A 406 48.99 -24.26 -3.17
CA GLY A 406 49.77 -25.40 -2.66
C GLY A 406 50.11 -25.27 -1.17
N HIS A 407 49.89 -24.09 -0.56
CA HIS A 407 50.22 -23.81 0.84
C HIS A 407 49.10 -23.03 1.56
N ARG A 408 48.48 -22.12 0.86
CA ARG A 408 47.46 -21.21 1.43
C ARG A 408 46.36 -20.88 0.41
N TRP A 409 45.20 -20.53 0.91
CA TRP A 409 44.12 -19.97 0.11
C TRP A 409 44.43 -18.52 -0.27
N LYS A 410 44.20 -18.15 -1.50
CA LYS A 410 44.53 -16.84 -2.07
C LYS A 410 43.36 -16.26 -2.84
N LYS A 411 43.29 -14.92 -2.87
CA LYS A 411 42.36 -14.22 -3.75
C LYS A 411 42.79 -14.40 -5.21
N PRO A 412 41.86 -14.51 -6.17
CA PRO A 412 42.19 -14.70 -7.57
C PRO A 412 43.24 -13.68 -8.09
N ALA A 413 43.10 -12.42 -7.70
CA ALA A 413 44.02 -11.36 -8.13
C ALA A 413 45.47 -11.50 -7.64
N ASP A 414 45.69 -12.33 -6.60
CA ASP A 414 47.01 -12.55 -5.99
C ASP A 414 47.72 -13.78 -6.57
N CYS A 415 47.01 -14.58 -7.41
CA CYS A 415 47.55 -15.79 -8.00
C CYS A 415 47.87 -15.60 -9.49
N TYR A 416 48.96 -16.30 -9.92
CA TYR A 416 49.35 -16.41 -11.31
C TYR A 416 49.10 -17.81 -11.84
N ILE A 417 48.69 -17.91 -13.11
CA ILE A 417 48.41 -19.18 -13.77
C ILE A 417 49.72 -19.70 -14.37
N PRO A 418 50.18 -20.94 -14.05
CA PRO A 418 51.37 -21.52 -14.64
C PRO A 418 51.28 -21.62 -16.17
N SER A 419 52.44 -21.47 -16.88
CA SER A 419 52.50 -21.47 -18.35
C SER A 419 52.07 -22.79 -18.99
N ASP A 420 52.26 -23.86 -18.30
CA ASP A 420 51.92 -25.20 -18.73
C ASP A 420 50.41 -25.53 -18.50
N PHE A 421 49.68 -24.62 -17.81
CA PHE A 421 48.22 -24.68 -17.73
C PHE A 421 47.54 -23.98 -18.92
N LEU A 422 48.19 -22.97 -19.50
CA LEU A 422 47.67 -22.16 -20.60
C LEU A 422 48.70 -22.09 -21.74
N ASP A 423 48.41 -22.63 -22.91
CA ASP A 423 49.24 -22.56 -24.12
C ASP A 423 49.56 -21.12 -24.60
N ARG A 424 48.90 -20.11 -24.01
CA ARG A 424 49.05 -18.69 -24.37
C ARG A 424 50.08 -17.91 -23.53
N SER A 425 50.63 -18.53 -22.51
CA SER A 425 51.56 -17.82 -21.64
C SER A 425 52.95 -17.71 -22.31
N ASP A 426 53.50 -16.49 -22.28
CA ASP A 426 54.85 -16.24 -22.78
C ASP A 426 55.89 -16.86 -21.84
N PRO A 427 56.73 -17.83 -22.30
CA PRO A 427 57.72 -18.48 -21.45
C PRO A 427 58.69 -17.50 -20.77
N ALA A 428 58.90 -16.33 -21.37
CA ALA A 428 59.76 -15.32 -20.78
C ALA A 428 59.09 -14.57 -19.62
N VAL A 429 57.77 -14.37 -19.69
CA VAL A 429 56.99 -13.82 -18.58
C VAL A 429 57.01 -14.78 -17.39
N GLN A 430 56.93 -16.07 -17.67
CA GLN A 430 57.01 -17.12 -16.64
C GLN A 430 58.40 -17.19 -15.97
N ALA A 431 59.45 -17.07 -16.75
CA ALA A 431 60.83 -17.05 -16.22
C ALA A 431 61.08 -15.81 -15.33
N VAL A 432 60.46 -14.68 -15.64
CA VAL A 432 60.48 -13.47 -14.78
C VAL A 432 59.70 -13.67 -13.52
N LEU A 433 58.47 -14.15 -13.63
CA LEU A 433 57.59 -14.38 -12.47
C LEU A 433 58.16 -15.46 -11.54
N GLY A 434 58.82 -16.50 -12.08
CA GLY A 434 59.46 -17.55 -11.30
C GLY A 434 60.66 -17.07 -10.45
N GLN A 435 61.18 -15.87 -10.71
CA GLN A 435 62.20 -15.21 -9.87
C GLN A 435 61.61 -14.23 -8.85
N MET A 436 60.32 -13.97 -8.95
CA MET A 436 59.58 -13.13 -8.00
C MET A 436 58.86 -14.04 -6.98
N ASP A 437 58.71 -13.57 -5.78
CA ASP A 437 57.94 -14.25 -4.73
C ASP A 437 56.42 -14.04 -4.99
N VAL A 438 55.88 -14.82 -5.93
CA VAL A 438 54.48 -14.76 -6.35
C VAL A 438 53.77 -16.08 -6.05
N SER A 439 52.50 -16.02 -5.73
CA SER A 439 51.69 -17.23 -5.54
C SER A 439 51.20 -17.76 -6.88
N TRP A 440 51.35 -19.06 -7.07
CA TRP A 440 50.88 -19.76 -8.27
C TRP A 440 49.64 -20.54 -7.98
N VAL A 441 48.73 -20.68 -8.96
CA VAL A 441 47.64 -21.66 -8.91
C VAL A 441 48.27 -23.04 -8.78
N SER A 442 47.85 -23.81 -7.75
CA SER A 442 48.46 -25.13 -7.46
C SER A 442 48.34 -26.11 -8.64
N GLU A 443 49.38 -26.96 -8.80
CA GLU A 443 49.31 -28.06 -9.75
C GLU A 443 48.24 -29.09 -9.45
N ASP A 444 47.75 -29.15 -8.21
CA ASP A 444 46.68 -30.07 -7.77
C ASP A 444 45.36 -29.87 -8.55
N TYR A 445 45.17 -28.68 -9.12
CA TYR A 445 44.02 -28.42 -10.00
C TYR A 445 44.13 -29.03 -11.39
N ARG A 446 45.34 -29.46 -11.77
CA ARG A 446 45.58 -29.95 -13.14
C ARG A 446 44.71 -31.16 -13.48
N GLY A 447 43.99 -31.08 -14.59
CA GLY A 447 43.06 -32.13 -15.06
C GLY A 447 41.69 -32.10 -14.42
N ASN A 448 41.46 -31.33 -13.34
CA ASN A 448 40.18 -31.17 -12.67
C ASN A 448 39.49 -29.84 -13.03
N VAL A 449 40.24 -28.74 -13.07
CA VAL A 449 39.73 -27.41 -13.35
C VAL A 449 40.37 -26.83 -14.61
N PRO A 450 39.62 -26.42 -15.64
CA PRO A 450 40.16 -25.78 -16.83
C PRO A 450 40.91 -24.45 -16.50
N ALA A 451 42.07 -24.23 -17.09
CA ALA A 451 42.85 -23.04 -16.84
C ALA A 451 42.12 -21.71 -17.13
N GLU A 452 41.23 -21.71 -18.12
CA GLU A 452 40.37 -20.57 -18.48
C GLU A 452 39.43 -20.15 -17.35
N VAL A 453 39.08 -21.05 -16.42
CA VAL A 453 38.27 -20.73 -15.25
C VAL A 453 39.03 -19.76 -14.34
N PHE A 454 40.32 -20.02 -14.07
CA PHE A 454 41.18 -19.13 -13.27
C PHE A 454 41.34 -17.76 -13.91
N GLU A 455 41.49 -17.68 -15.24
CA GLU A 455 41.55 -16.42 -15.96
C GLU A 455 40.22 -15.62 -15.79
N LYS A 456 39.08 -16.29 -15.96
CA LYS A 456 37.76 -15.66 -15.86
C LYS A 456 37.42 -15.18 -14.46
N ILE A 457 37.89 -15.86 -13.42
CA ILE A 457 37.66 -15.39 -12.03
C ILE A 457 38.65 -14.30 -11.62
N GLY A 458 39.66 -14.01 -12.43
CA GLY A 458 40.56 -12.87 -12.25
C GLY A 458 41.99 -13.21 -11.83
N CYS A 459 42.44 -14.48 -11.98
CA CYS A 459 43.86 -14.83 -11.82
C CYS A 459 44.70 -14.21 -12.96
N ASN A 460 45.96 -13.97 -12.66
CA ASN A 460 46.85 -13.25 -13.57
C ASN A 460 47.51 -14.22 -14.59
N VAL A 461 47.47 -13.89 -15.87
CA VAL A 461 48.11 -14.63 -16.95
C VAL A 461 49.48 -14.02 -17.31
N GLY A 462 49.68 -12.77 -16.96
CA GLY A 462 50.91 -12.01 -17.25
C GLY A 462 51.22 -10.98 -16.19
N ILE A 463 52.28 -10.26 -16.35
CA ILE A 463 52.71 -9.23 -15.39
C ILE A 463 51.61 -8.15 -15.33
N LYS A 464 51.02 -8.00 -14.17
CA LYS A 464 50.12 -6.88 -13.86
C LYS A 464 50.99 -5.64 -13.67
N ASP A 465 50.48 -4.46 -14.06
CA ASP A 465 51.08 -3.18 -13.67
C ASP A 465 50.88 -3.02 -12.15
N VAL A 466 51.80 -3.57 -11.37
CA VAL A 466 51.80 -3.42 -9.92
C VAL A 466 52.67 -2.20 -9.62
N PHE A 467 52.18 -1.26 -8.84
CA PHE A 467 53.05 -0.27 -8.18
C PHE A 467 53.94 -1.03 -7.19
N VAL A 468 55.10 -1.44 -7.66
CA VAL A 468 56.12 -2.05 -6.80
C VAL A 468 56.83 -0.90 -6.06
N ASP A 469 56.86 -0.99 -4.73
CA ASP A 469 57.69 -0.09 -3.95
C ASP A 469 59.13 -0.08 -4.56
N HIS A 470 59.64 1.10 -4.82
CA HIS A 470 60.95 1.31 -5.46
C HIS A 470 62.05 0.51 -4.78
N TYR A 471 61.98 0.29 -3.49
CA TYR A 471 62.92 -0.50 -2.70
C TYR A 471 62.81 -2.00 -2.98
N ALA A 472 61.64 -2.54 -3.09
CA ALA A 472 61.37 -3.94 -3.42
C ALA A 472 61.83 -4.24 -4.87
N TYR A 473 61.47 -3.37 -5.80
CA TYR A 473 61.89 -3.46 -7.21
C TYR A 473 63.43 -3.54 -7.39
N ASN A 474 64.18 -2.64 -6.76
CA ASN A 474 65.65 -2.63 -6.82
C ASN A 474 66.31 -3.86 -6.17
N ASN A 475 65.71 -4.42 -5.12
CA ASN A 475 66.20 -5.64 -4.49
C ASN A 475 66.01 -6.88 -5.37
N HIS A 476 64.87 -7.00 -6.05
CA HIS A 476 64.60 -8.10 -6.98
C HIS A 476 65.45 -8.01 -8.21
N LEU A 477 65.70 -6.84 -8.81
CA LEU A 477 66.61 -6.65 -9.93
C LEU A 477 68.08 -6.94 -9.59
N ARG A 478 68.50 -6.66 -8.35
CA ARG A 478 69.87 -6.96 -7.91
C ARG A 478 70.15 -8.45 -7.73
N LYS A 479 69.18 -9.28 -7.60
CA LYS A 479 69.27 -10.73 -7.48
C LYS A 479 69.19 -11.45 -8.83
N ALA A 480 68.79 -10.75 -9.90
CA ALA A 480 68.72 -11.31 -11.23
C ALA A 480 70.12 -11.38 -11.86
N ASP A 481 70.48 -12.49 -12.55
CA ASP A 481 71.73 -12.63 -13.26
C ASP A 481 71.74 -11.82 -14.58
N ALA A 482 72.88 -11.73 -15.20
CA ALA A 482 73.09 -10.95 -16.43
C ALA A 482 72.23 -11.46 -17.59
N SER A 483 71.90 -12.74 -17.63
CA SER A 483 71.01 -13.36 -18.66
C SER A 483 69.58 -12.87 -18.56
N PHE A 484 69.09 -12.61 -17.36
CA PHE A 484 67.76 -12.06 -17.09
C PHE A 484 67.65 -10.63 -17.63
N PHE A 485 68.69 -9.79 -17.45
CA PHE A 485 68.64 -8.43 -17.97
C PHE A 485 68.75 -8.39 -19.51
N GLU A 486 69.46 -9.32 -20.13
CA GLU A 486 69.58 -9.44 -21.60
C GLU A 486 68.21 -9.88 -22.20
N MET A 487 67.49 -10.73 -21.50
CA MET A 487 66.16 -11.19 -21.86
C MET A 487 65.10 -10.08 -21.71
N LEU A 488 65.13 -9.29 -20.64
CA LEU A 488 64.27 -8.12 -20.42
C LEU A 488 64.47 -7.03 -21.46
N GLN A 489 65.80 -6.80 -21.89
CA GLN A 489 66.13 -5.82 -22.91
C GLN A 489 65.61 -6.17 -24.31
N LYS A 490 65.42 -7.43 -24.60
CA LYS A 490 64.97 -7.92 -25.91
C LYS A 490 63.40 -7.93 -26.07
N ARG A 491 62.62 -7.62 -25.02
CA ARG A 491 61.17 -7.77 -25.04
C ARG A 491 60.40 -6.52 -24.61
N VAL A 492 59.10 -6.48 -24.97
CA VAL A 492 58.16 -5.38 -24.70
C VAL A 492 58.07 -5.07 -23.19
N LEU A 493 58.30 -6.04 -22.33
CA LEU A 493 58.35 -5.91 -20.88
C LEU A 493 59.40 -4.89 -20.38
N TYR A 494 60.58 -4.90 -20.97
CA TYR A 494 61.64 -3.93 -20.62
C TYR A 494 61.22 -2.48 -20.94
N LYS A 495 60.51 -2.28 -22.05
CA LYS A 495 59.94 -0.97 -22.43
C LYS A 495 58.82 -0.49 -21.51
N ARG A 496 58.05 -1.39 -20.92
CA ARG A 496 57.00 -1.04 -19.92
C ARG A 496 57.64 -0.71 -18.56
N CYS A 497 58.64 -1.47 -18.12
CA CYS A 497 59.38 -1.19 -16.88
C CYS A 497 60.19 0.10 -16.92
N GLN A 498 60.66 0.54 -18.10
CA GLN A 498 61.36 1.81 -18.25
C GLN A 498 60.48 3.06 -18.30
N ARG A 499 59.15 2.89 -18.46
CA ARG A 499 58.20 4.01 -18.53
C ARG A 499 57.66 4.48 -17.20
N VAL A 500 58.16 3.99 -16.10
CA VAL A 500 57.88 4.59 -14.79
C VAL A 500 58.90 5.70 -14.58
N ASP A 501 58.60 6.90 -15.08
CA ASP A 501 59.37 8.12 -14.79
C ASP A 501 59.23 8.41 -13.30
N TYR A 502 60.28 8.11 -12.56
CA TYR A 502 60.42 8.63 -11.20
C TYR A 502 60.76 10.11 -11.30
N PRO A 503 60.08 11.02 -10.61
CA PRO A 503 60.56 12.38 -10.51
C PRO A 503 61.93 12.36 -9.85
N GLU A 504 62.92 12.93 -10.54
CA GLU A 504 64.25 13.16 -9.96
C GLU A 504 64.06 14.03 -8.72
N THR A 505 64.51 13.51 -7.57
CA THR A 505 64.69 14.32 -6.35
C THR A 505 65.97 15.10 -6.41
#